data_7aec88d4af692b79b56a486adc4a2dcc
#
_entry.id   7aec88d4af692b79b56a486adc4a2dcc
#
_cell.length_a   1.000
_cell.length_b   1.000
_cell.length_c   1.000
_cell.angle_alpha   90.00
_cell.angle_beta   90.00
_cell.angle_gamma   90.00
#
_symmetry.space_group_name_H-M   'P 1'
#
loop_
_entity.id
_entity.type
_entity.pdbx_description
1 polymer ?
#
loop_
_entity_poly.entity_id
_entity_poly.type
_entity_poly.pdbx_seq_one_letter_code
_entity_poly.pdbx_strand_id
1 'polypeptide(L)'
;MDAYALVRDTVYRSTIFLDQQDWNGWLALCDDQFQYAIRAWSPEINKDLTYLAHDLKGLASMVKLLPKHNTDHSPLTRHTSLYTVDVDAATKSAKAVSSVIVFQNLLDGINSHIDAGESRLFLVGKYIDTLKVDGGKASFLSREVRIENRRLDKGSHWPI
;
A
#
# COMPACT_ATOMS: atom_id res chain seq x y z
N MET A 1 -1.93 -14.37 -20.54
CA MET A 1 -2.46 -13.10 -20.00
C MET A 1 -1.58 -11.98 -20.52
N ASP A 2 -2.15 -10.94 -21.07
CA ASP A 2 -1.37 -9.81 -21.54
C ASP A 2 -0.76 -8.99 -20.39
N ALA A 3 0.18 -8.11 -20.71
CA ALA A 3 0.90 -7.33 -19.70
C ALA A 3 -0.04 -6.43 -18.87
N TYR A 4 -1.05 -5.84 -19.50
CA TYR A 4 -2.06 -5.04 -18.79
C TYR A 4 -2.80 -5.88 -17.76
N ALA A 5 -3.26 -7.06 -18.16
CA ALA A 5 -3.99 -7.97 -17.27
C ALA A 5 -3.11 -8.47 -16.11
N LEU A 6 -1.83 -8.74 -16.37
CA LEU A 6 -0.88 -9.12 -15.32
C LEU A 6 -0.69 -8.00 -14.28
N VAL A 7 -0.51 -6.76 -14.75
CA VAL A 7 -0.36 -5.60 -13.86
C VAL A 7 -1.62 -5.38 -13.05
N ARG A 8 -2.80 -5.37 -13.69
CA ARG A 8 -4.09 -5.22 -13.02
C ARG A 8 -4.28 -6.28 -11.93
N ASP A 9 -4.04 -7.54 -12.27
CA ASP A 9 -4.18 -8.65 -11.32
C ASP A 9 -3.24 -8.46 -10.12
N THR A 10 -1.99 -8.10 -10.36
CA THR A 10 -1.00 -7.88 -9.31
C THR A 10 -1.40 -6.73 -8.38
N VAL A 11 -1.87 -5.60 -8.93
CA VAL A 11 -2.33 -4.46 -8.13
C VAL A 11 -3.50 -4.85 -7.24
N TYR A 12 -4.52 -5.53 -7.76
CA TYR A 12 -5.68 -5.91 -6.96
C TYR A 12 -5.37 -7.03 -5.96
N ARG A 13 -4.48 -7.98 -6.30
CA ARG A 13 -4.01 -8.99 -5.33
C ARG A 13 -3.29 -8.35 -4.16
N SER A 14 -2.50 -7.31 -4.40
CA SER A 14 -1.84 -6.58 -3.31
C SER A 14 -2.85 -6.01 -2.31
N THR A 15 -3.97 -5.49 -2.79
CA THR A 15 -5.06 -5.01 -1.94
C THR A 15 -5.65 -6.14 -1.08
N ILE A 16 -5.92 -7.28 -1.68
CA ILE A 16 -6.46 -8.45 -0.98
C ILE A 16 -5.51 -8.91 0.13
N PHE A 17 -4.23 -9.08 -0.19
CA PHE A 17 -3.25 -9.54 0.80
C PHE A 17 -3.06 -8.55 1.94
N LEU A 18 -3.02 -7.25 1.65
CA LEU A 18 -2.91 -6.21 2.67
C LEU A 18 -4.14 -6.19 3.58
N ASP A 19 -5.35 -6.32 3.03
CA ASP A 19 -6.58 -6.37 3.82
C ASP A 19 -6.65 -7.61 4.70
N GLN A 20 -6.15 -8.73 4.21
CA GLN A 20 -6.06 -9.99 4.97
C GLN A 20 -4.88 -10.05 5.94
N GLN A 21 -4.01 -9.03 5.94
CA GLN A 21 -2.75 -9.04 6.68
C GLN A 21 -1.87 -10.26 6.33
N ASP A 22 -1.98 -10.72 5.10
CA ASP A 22 -1.10 -11.74 4.52
C ASP A 22 0.18 -11.08 4.00
N TRP A 23 1.06 -10.78 4.92
CA TRP A 23 2.31 -10.08 4.63
C TRP A 23 3.22 -10.88 3.70
N ASN A 24 3.26 -12.20 3.87
CA ASN A 24 4.07 -13.06 3.00
C ASN A 24 3.52 -13.06 1.57
N GLY A 25 2.21 -13.12 1.40
CA GLY A 25 1.57 -13.03 0.09
C GLY A 25 1.85 -11.70 -0.59
N TRP A 26 1.76 -10.60 0.17
CA TRP A 26 2.05 -9.27 -0.37
C TRP A 26 3.52 -9.11 -0.76
N LEU A 27 4.46 -9.49 0.12
CA LEU A 27 5.91 -9.40 -0.16
C LEU A 27 6.32 -10.28 -1.35
N ALA A 28 5.63 -11.40 -1.57
CA ALA A 28 5.87 -12.27 -2.73
C ALA A 28 5.49 -11.63 -4.09
N LEU A 29 4.67 -10.56 -4.06
CA LEU A 29 4.37 -9.76 -5.25
C LEU A 29 5.47 -8.73 -5.56
N CYS A 30 6.42 -8.54 -4.66
CA CYS A 30 7.47 -7.55 -4.77
C CYS A 30 8.74 -8.17 -5.35
N ASP A 31 9.41 -7.41 -6.22
CA ASP A 31 10.75 -7.76 -6.70
C ASP A 31 11.78 -7.58 -5.58
N ASP A 32 12.94 -8.24 -5.70
CA ASP A 32 14.04 -8.11 -4.73
C ASP A 32 14.55 -6.68 -4.57
N GLN A 33 14.35 -5.84 -5.59
CA GLN A 33 14.76 -4.43 -5.60
C GLN A 33 13.64 -3.47 -5.17
N PHE A 34 12.56 -4.00 -4.60
CA PHE A 34 11.37 -3.22 -4.26
C PHE A 34 11.70 -2.04 -3.35
N GLN A 35 11.13 -0.88 -3.69
CA GLN A 35 11.17 0.34 -2.89
C GLN A 35 9.76 0.78 -2.55
N TYR A 36 9.51 1.04 -1.28
CA TYR A 36 8.22 1.45 -0.75
C TYR A 36 8.33 2.79 -0.04
N ALA A 37 7.40 3.69 -0.30
CA ALA A 37 7.34 4.95 0.41
C ALA A 37 5.91 5.44 0.60
N ILE A 38 5.68 6.16 1.70
CA ILE A 38 4.47 6.95 1.95
C ILE A 38 4.88 8.41 1.99
N ARG A 39 4.30 9.23 1.09
CA ARG A 39 4.62 10.64 0.93
C ARG A 39 3.38 11.50 0.79
N ALA A 40 3.53 12.77 1.12
CA ALA A 40 2.54 13.80 0.84
C ALA A 40 3.23 15.10 0.41
N TRP A 41 2.60 15.85 -0.49
CA TRP A 41 3.06 17.18 -0.84
C TRP A 41 2.79 18.18 0.29
N SER A 42 3.80 18.97 0.65
CA SER A 42 3.66 20.05 1.62
C SER A 42 3.84 21.40 0.92
N PRO A 43 2.76 22.17 0.75
CA PRO A 43 2.85 23.51 0.15
C PRO A 43 3.59 24.50 1.05
N GLU A 44 3.62 24.27 2.36
CA GLU A 44 4.30 25.15 3.33
C GLU A 44 5.81 25.17 3.12
N ILE A 45 6.39 24.04 2.76
CA ILE A 45 7.83 23.91 2.48
C ILE A 45 8.13 23.66 1.00
N ASN A 46 7.08 23.63 0.17
CA ASN A 46 7.14 23.44 -1.28
C ASN A 46 7.94 22.20 -1.71
N LYS A 47 7.74 21.10 -1.01
CA LYS A 47 8.33 19.79 -1.32
C LYS A 47 7.57 18.63 -0.68
N ASP A 48 7.92 17.40 -1.07
CA ASP A 48 7.36 16.19 -0.48
C ASP A 48 7.84 15.98 0.96
N LEU A 49 6.90 15.58 1.81
CA LEU A 49 7.17 14.97 3.10
C LEU A 49 7.18 13.45 2.94
N THR A 50 8.18 12.77 3.48
CA THR A 50 8.24 11.32 3.54
C THR A 50 7.90 10.87 4.94
N TYR A 51 6.79 10.15 5.09
CA TYR A 51 6.36 9.57 6.37
C TYR A 51 7.04 8.24 6.65
N LEU A 52 7.28 7.46 5.60
CA LEU A 52 7.85 6.12 5.68
C LEU A 52 8.56 5.81 4.36
N ALA A 53 9.72 5.16 4.44
CA ALA A 53 10.42 4.64 3.27
C ALA A 53 11.23 3.41 3.66
N HIS A 54 11.07 2.32 2.91
CA HIS A 54 11.76 1.05 3.12
C HIS A 54 12.10 0.37 1.79
N ASP A 55 13.21 -0.35 1.78
CA ASP A 55 13.45 -1.41 0.81
C ASP A 55 12.71 -2.70 1.22
N LEU A 56 12.81 -3.76 0.43
CA LEU A 56 12.11 -5.01 0.72
C LEU A 56 12.50 -5.59 2.08
N LYS A 57 13.78 -5.57 2.42
CA LYS A 57 14.29 -6.09 3.70
C LYS A 57 13.77 -5.28 4.88
N GLY A 58 13.79 -3.96 4.77
CA GLY A 58 13.26 -3.05 5.79
C GLY A 58 11.77 -3.26 6.00
N LEU A 59 11.03 -3.43 4.90
CA LEU A 59 9.60 -3.68 4.93
C LEU A 59 9.27 -5.03 5.60
N ALA A 60 10.00 -6.09 5.25
CA ALA A 60 9.85 -7.40 5.87
C ALA A 60 10.13 -7.36 7.38
N SER A 61 11.13 -6.57 7.82
CA SER A 61 11.41 -6.35 9.23
C SER A 61 10.28 -5.58 9.92
N MET A 62 9.76 -4.55 9.28
CA MET A 62 8.67 -3.73 9.80
C MET A 62 7.42 -4.56 10.07
N VAL A 63 6.99 -5.39 9.11
CA VAL A 63 5.77 -6.20 9.28
C VAL A 63 5.88 -7.25 10.39
N LYS A 64 7.07 -7.74 10.69
CA LYS A 64 7.30 -8.64 11.82
C LYS A 64 7.10 -7.98 13.17
N LEU A 65 7.27 -6.66 13.23
CA LEU A 65 7.15 -5.89 14.48
C LEU A 65 5.74 -5.37 14.73
N LEU A 66 4.84 -5.46 13.75
CA LEU A 66 3.47 -4.94 13.86
C LEU A 66 2.73 -5.42 15.11
N PRO A 67 2.75 -6.71 15.48
CA PRO A 67 2.06 -7.17 16.68
C PRO A 67 2.56 -6.54 17.98
N LYS A 68 3.82 -6.05 18.00
CA LYS A 68 4.46 -5.45 19.17
C LYS A 68 4.25 -3.94 19.25
N HIS A 69 4.12 -3.27 18.10
CA HIS A 69 4.09 -1.80 18.02
C HIS A 69 2.70 -1.22 17.91
N ASN A 70 1.73 -1.97 17.43
CA ASN A 70 0.36 -1.52 17.32
C ASN A 70 -0.47 -2.03 18.50
N THR A 71 -1.07 -1.12 19.25
CA THR A 71 -1.99 -1.44 20.34
C THR A 71 -3.43 -1.64 19.87
N ASP A 72 -3.80 -1.00 18.77
CA ASP A 72 -5.09 -1.16 18.10
C ASP A 72 -4.91 -2.05 16.87
N HIS A 73 -5.53 -3.24 16.90
CA HIS A 73 -5.50 -4.23 15.84
C HIS A 73 -6.73 -4.19 14.94
N SER A 74 -7.54 -3.13 15.04
CA SER A 74 -8.70 -2.94 14.15
C SER A 74 -8.26 -2.95 12.69
N PRO A 75 -8.89 -3.80 11.84
CA PRO A 75 -8.41 -4.01 10.49
C PRO A 75 -8.63 -2.80 9.58
N LEU A 76 -7.75 -2.68 8.59
CA LEU A 76 -7.90 -1.73 7.50
C LEU A 76 -8.55 -2.42 6.31
N THR A 77 -9.47 -1.72 5.64
CA THR A 77 -10.07 -2.16 4.39
C THR A 77 -9.81 -1.12 3.30
N ARG A 78 -9.23 -1.56 2.19
CA ARG A 78 -8.88 -0.71 1.07
C ARG A 78 -9.89 -0.83 -0.04
N HIS A 79 -10.26 0.31 -0.61
CA HIS A 79 -11.03 0.40 -1.85
C HIS A 79 -10.11 0.98 -2.91
N THR A 80 -9.63 0.12 -3.79
CA THR A 80 -8.64 0.46 -4.82
C THR A 80 -9.30 0.48 -6.19
N SER A 81 -9.07 1.54 -6.94
CA SER A 81 -9.50 1.65 -8.33
C SER A 81 -8.30 1.92 -9.22
N LEU A 82 -7.98 1.00 -10.12
CA LEU A 82 -6.92 1.18 -11.09
C LEU A 82 -7.35 2.16 -12.17
N TYR A 83 -6.61 3.25 -12.32
CA TYR A 83 -6.89 4.30 -13.31
C TYR A 83 -6.15 4.08 -14.61
N THR A 84 -4.83 3.93 -14.54
CA THR A 84 -4.00 3.80 -15.74
C THR A 84 -2.96 2.70 -15.58
N VAL A 85 -2.63 2.08 -16.70
CA VAL A 85 -1.49 1.17 -16.84
C VAL A 85 -0.79 1.50 -18.14
N ASP A 86 0.46 1.93 -18.04
CA ASP A 86 1.32 2.22 -19.18
C ASP A 86 2.43 1.16 -19.23
N VAL A 87 2.42 0.34 -20.27
CA VAL A 87 3.35 -0.77 -20.46
C VAL A 87 4.44 -0.36 -21.43
N ASP A 88 5.70 -0.54 -21.03
CA ASP A 88 6.87 -0.44 -21.90
C ASP A 88 7.44 -1.84 -22.15
N ALA A 89 7.14 -2.40 -23.31
CA ALA A 89 7.60 -3.74 -23.68
C ALA A 89 9.12 -3.80 -23.87
N ALA A 90 9.76 -2.71 -24.29
CA ALA A 90 11.20 -2.66 -24.52
C ALA A 90 12.00 -2.79 -23.22
N THR A 91 11.53 -2.15 -22.16
CA THR A 91 12.15 -2.21 -20.83
C THR A 91 11.56 -3.27 -19.91
N LYS A 92 10.54 -4.01 -20.38
CA LYS A 92 9.80 -5.00 -19.61
C LYS A 92 9.26 -4.40 -18.29
N SER A 93 8.77 -3.18 -18.36
CA SER A 93 8.24 -2.46 -17.20
C SER A 93 6.84 -1.93 -17.47
N ALA A 94 6.15 -1.58 -16.40
CA ALA A 94 4.87 -0.90 -16.46
C ALA A 94 4.77 0.13 -15.34
N LYS A 95 4.03 1.20 -15.61
CA LYS A 95 3.60 2.16 -14.58
C LYS A 95 2.11 2.04 -14.39
N ALA A 96 1.67 2.03 -13.15
CA ALA A 96 0.26 1.96 -12.80
C ALA A 96 -0.08 3.06 -11.80
N VAL A 97 -1.23 3.69 -12.00
CA VAL A 97 -1.78 4.66 -11.05
C VAL A 97 -3.14 4.17 -10.60
N SER A 98 -3.31 4.09 -9.29
CA SER A 98 -4.58 3.72 -8.66
C SER A 98 -5.01 4.78 -7.66
N SER A 99 -6.32 4.99 -7.55
CA SER A 99 -6.90 5.69 -6.41
C SER A 99 -7.10 4.69 -5.27
N VAL A 100 -6.88 5.13 -4.05
CA VAL A 100 -7.10 4.30 -2.87
C VAL A 100 -7.79 5.08 -1.76
N ILE A 101 -8.79 4.46 -1.16
CA ILE A 101 -9.42 4.89 0.08
C ILE A 101 -9.25 3.77 1.08
N VAL A 102 -8.79 4.10 2.27
CA VAL A 102 -8.60 3.12 3.35
C VAL A 102 -9.53 3.49 4.51
N PHE A 103 -10.33 2.53 4.93
CA PHE A 103 -11.14 2.63 6.14
C PHE A 103 -10.54 1.75 7.23
N GLN A 104 -10.65 2.21 8.47
CA GLN A 104 -10.42 1.38 9.63
C GLN A 104 -11.77 0.94 10.22
N ASN A 105 -11.92 -0.37 10.39
CA ASN A 105 -13.10 -0.95 11.01
C ASN A 105 -12.82 -1.15 12.50
N LEU A 106 -13.53 -0.43 13.38
CA LEU A 106 -13.26 -0.44 14.80
C LEU A 106 -13.84 -1.70 15.45
N LEU A 107 -13.02 -2.75 15.48
CA LEU A 107 -13.36 -4.05 16.06
C LEU A 107 -12.50 -4.38 17.28
N ASP A 108 -11.51 -3.56 17.57
CA ASP A 108 -10.55 -3.72 18.67
C ASP A 108 -10.23 -2.35 19.30
N GLY A 109 -9.50 -2.34 20.39
CA GLY A 109 -9.11 -1.12 21.10
C GLY A 109 -9.86 -0.87 22.38
N ILE A 110 -9.48 0.20 23.10
CA ILE A 110 -9.99 0.51 24.46
C ILE A 110 -11.49 0.73 24.48
N ASN A 111 -12.04 1.35 23.44
CA ASN A 111 -13.45 1.70 23.34
C ASN A 111 -14.24 0.74 22.43
N SER A 112 -13.73 -0.45 22.17
CA SER A 112 -14.38 -1.39 21.25
C SER A 112 -15.81 -1.76 21.65
N HIS A 113 -16.14 -1.74 22.94
CA HIS A 113 -17.50 -1.97 23.44
C HIS A 113 -18.49 -0.84 23.10
N ILE A 114 -17.98 0.36 22.78
CA ILE A 114 -18.78 1.52 22.39
C ILE A 114 -18.77 1.68 20.87
N ASP A 115 -17.59 1.59 20.26
CA ASP A 115 -17.33 1.93 18.87
C ASP A 115 -17.31 0.70 17.92
N ALA A 116 -17.50 -0.51 18.47
CA ALA A 116 -17.43 -1.74 17.67
C ALA A 116 -18.41 -1.70 16.50
N GLY A 117 -17.86 -2.00 15.31
CA GLY A 117 -18.62 -1.99 14.05
C GLY A 117 -18.68 -0.62 13.36
N GLU A 118 -18.12 0.43 13.95
CA GLU A 118 -17.96 1.71 13.27
C GLU A 118 -16.78 1.63 12.28
N SER A 119 -16.92 2.24 11.12
CA SER A 119 -15.86 2.39 10.14
C SER A 119 -15.45 3.86 10.05
N ARG A 120 -14.16 4.13 10.18
CA ARG A 120 -13.59 5.47 10.06
C ARG A 120 -12.71 5.58 8.86
N LEU A 121 -12.78 6.72 8.19
CA LEU A 121 -11.83 7.04 7.11
C LEU A 121 -10.42 7.14 7.70
N PHE A 122 -9.50 6.32 7.19
CA PHE A 122 -8.12 6.27 7.63
C PHE A 122 -7.20 7.07 6.69
N LEU A 123 -7.36 6.92 5.37
CA LEU A 123 -6.49 7.53 4.38
C LEU A 123 -7.19 7.67 3.03
N VAL A 124 -6.91 8.77 2.35
CA VAL A 124 -7.26 8.99 0.94
C VAL A 124 -5.98 9.30 0.18
N GLY A 125 -5.76 8.61 -0.94
CA GLY A 125 -4.53 8.82 -1.70
C GLY A 125 -4.49 8.10 -3.03
N LYS A 126 -3.28 7.99 -3.53
CA LYS A 126 -2.96 7.27 -4.76
C LYS A 126 -1.83 6.28 -4.53
N TYR A 127 -1.89 5.16 -5.24
CA TYR A 127 -0.72 4.32 -5.47
C TYR A 127 -0.09 4.72 -6.79
N ILE A 128 1.20 5.02 -6.74
CA ILE A 128 2.04 5.21 -7.92
C ILE A 128 3.00 4.03 -7.96
N ASP A 129 2.72 3.09 -8.85
CA ASP A 129 3.43 1.83 -8.91
C ASP A 129 4.30 1.75 -10.15
N THR A 130 5.50 1.20 -9.99
CA THR A 130 6.32 0.70 -11.09
C THR A 130 6.45 -0.80 -10.95
N LEU A 131 6.19 -1.53 -12.02
CA LEU A 131 6.24 -3.00 -12.02
C LEU A 131 7.20 -3.50 -13.10
N LYS A 132 7.84 -4.61 -12.83
CA LYS A 132 8.52 -5.43 -13.81
C LYS A 132 7.51 -6.42 -14.39
N VAL A 133 7.49 -6.56 -15.72
CA VAL A 133 6.63 -7.51 -16.41
C VAL A 133 7.49 -8.43 -17.23
N ASP A 134 7.71 -9.65 -16.76
CA ASP A 134 8.57 -10.62 -17.41
C ASP A 134 8.11 -12.05 -17.13
N GLY A 135 8.26 -12.94 -18.10
CA GLY A 135 7.95 -14.35 -17.94
C GLY A 135 6.50 -14.66 -17.53
N GLY A 136 5.54 -13.87 -18.00
CA GLY A 136 4.13 -14.07 -17.65
C GLY A 136 3.78 -13.65 -16.22
N LYS A 137 4.63 -12.84 -15.57
CA LYS A 137 4.46 -12.35 -14.21
C LYS A 137 4.67 -10.83 -14.17
N ALA A 138 3.92 -10.15 -13.32
CA ALA A 138 4.19 -8.78 -12.93
C ALA A 138 4.60 -8.74 -11.44
N SER A 139 5.63 -7.96 -11.10
CA SER A 139 6.08 -7.78 -9.72
C SER A 139 6.41 -6.32 -9.47
N PHE A 140 6.13 -5.84 -8.25
CA PHE A 140 6.39 -4.45 -7.89
C PHE A 140 7.88 -4.18 -7.79
N LEU A 141 8.34 -3.16 -8.53
CA LEU A 141 9.66 -2.55 -8.36
C LEU A 141 9.60 -1.38 -7.38
N SER A 142 8.50 -0.64 -7.38
CA SER A 142 8.26 0.41 -6.41
C SER A 142 6.77 0.65 -6.21
N ARG A 143 6.40 1.06 -5.00
CA ARG A 143 5.11 1.65 -4.69
C ARG A 143 5.33 2.92 -3.90
N GLU A 144 4.80 4.02 -4.40
CA GLU A 144 4.67 5.25 -3.64
C GLU A 144 3.19 5.46 -3.29
N VAL A 145 2.90 5.52 -2.00
CA VAL A 145 1.59 5.90 -1.50
C VAL A 145 1.58 7.42 -1.34
N ARG A 146 0.82 8.12 -2.18
CA ARG A 146 0.67 9.57 -2.13
C ARG A 146 -0.58 9.92 -1.34
N ILE A 147 -0.41 10.45 -0.14
CA ILE A 147 -1.53 10.82 0.73
C ILE A 147 -2.08 12.17 0.29
N GLU A 148 -3.35 12.21 -0.09
CA GLU A 148 -4.02 13.44 -0.54
C GLU A 148 -4.58 14.26 0.61
N ASN A 149 -5.06 13.61 1.68
CA ASN A 149 -5.53 14.29 2.88
C ASN A 149 -4.41 14.67 3.85
N ARG A 150 -3.15 14.41 3.51
CA ARG A 150 -1.95 14.79 4.26
C ARG A 150 -1.93 14.32 5.72
N ARG A 151 -2.67 13.25 6.01
CA ARG A 151 -2.77 12.70 7.36
C ARG A 151 -2.46 11.22 7.37
N LEU A 152 -1.51 10.83 8.22
CA LEU A 152 -1.27 9.46 8.62
C LEU A 152 -1.41 9.41 10.14
N ASP A 153 -2.24 8.51 10.64
CA ASP A 153 -2.49 8.43 12.08
C ASP A 153 -1.21 8.10 12.84
N LYS A 154 -1.06 8.75 14.00
CA LYS A 154 0.12 8.60 14.85
C LYS A 154 0.32 7.14 15.27
N GLY A 155 1.56 6.70 15.20
CA GLY A 155 1.95 5.36 15.61
C GLY A 155 1.49 4.26 14.67
N SER A 156 0.90 4.62 13.53
CA SER A 156 0.59 3.64 12.50
C SER A 156 1.88 3.19 11.81
N HIS A 157 2.13 1.89 11.85
CA HIS A 157 3.21 1.23 11.13
C HIS A 157 2.68 0.27 10.06
N TRP A 158 1.38 0.34 9.80
CA TRP A 158 0.74 -0.49 8.79
C TRP A 158 1.23 -0.15 7.39
N PRO A 159 1.57 -1.14 6.57
CA PRO A 159 1.68 -0.92 5.13
C PRO A 159 0.32 -0.49 4.59
N ILE A 160 0.35 0.46 3.68
CA ILE A 160 -0.87 0.98 3.07
C ILE A 160 -1.04 0.38 1.68
#